data_6389fe0dfb6455c4f2ac887b32f5231d
#
_entry.id   6389fe0dfb6455c4f2ac887b32f5231d
#
_cell.length_a   1.000
_cell.length_b   1.000
_cell.length_c   1.000
_cell.angle_alpha   90.00
_cell.angle_beta   90.00
_cell.angle_gamma   90.00
#
_symmetry.space_group_name_H-M   'P 1'
#
loop_
_entity.id
_entity.type
_entity.pdbx_description
1 polymer ?
#
loop_
_entity_poly.entity_id
_entity_poly.type
_entity_poly.pdbx_seq_one_letter_code
_entity_poly.pdbx_strand_id
1 'polypeptide(L)'
;MVNYCQNEGVNSFFVVEAEMDSVNSYEIDMLYNNFVEGIIQPEFRSIDGRMLLYNKINGKKSLKDYMQANFLTAKQTLSVMGAACNAVVEAEEYMLDPDNLMLKPEYIFCSVDLEECRFVYAPGAHMNVKKQVRHLSEEIIRRIDHSDGKLVDFMYGVYETVVMDNFDMEKLREDVCELSLIHISEPTRQE
;
A
#
# COMPACT_ATOMS: atom_id res chain seq x y z
N MET A 1 15.28 -0.79 -9.52
CA MET A 1 15.00 0.43 -8.74
C MET A 1 15.81 0.36 -7.44
N VAL A 2 16.64 1.36 -7.19
CA VAL A 2 17.43 1.46 -5.95
C VAL A 2 16.61 2.17 -4.89
N ASN A 3 16.60 1.62 -3.67
CA ASN A 3 15.92 2.22 -2.52
C ASN A 3 16.72 2.01 -1.24
N TYR A 4 16.58 2.94 -0.29
CA TYR A 4 17.25 2.87 1.02
C TYR A 4 16.57 3.79 2.04
N CYS A 5 16.81 3.53 3.33
CA CYS A 5 16.39 4.44 4.39
C CYS A 5 17.50 5.44 4.71
N GLN A 6 17.14 6.70 4.89
CA GLN A 6 18.05 7.79 5.24
C GLN A 6 17.46 8.62 6.38
N ASN A 7 18.31 8.98 7.35
CA ASN A 7 17.94 9.89 8.43
C ASN A 7 18.60 11.25 8.21
N GLU A 8 17.78 12.31 8.24
CA GLU A 8 18.25 13.72 8.17
C GLU A 8 17.73 14.47 9.40
N GLY A 9 18.58 14.67 10.39
CA GLY A 9 18.21 15.27 11.66
C GLY A 9 17.14 14.46 12.38
N VAL A 10 15.95 15.04 12.55
CA VAL A 10 14.79 14.39 13.19
C VAL A 10 13.88 13.66 12.22
N ASN A 11 14.16 13.72 10.93
CA ASN A 11 13.34 13.11 9.90
C ASN A 11 13.96 11.81 9.39
N SER A 12 13.10 10.81 9.18
CA SER A 12 13.43 9.56 8.51
C SER A 12 12.76 9.52 7.16
N PHE A 13 13.52 9.19 6.13
CA PHE A 13 13.05 9.10 4.76
C PHE A 13 13.29 7.71 4.19
N PHE A 14 12.33 7.25 3.42
CA PHE A 14 12.52 6.15 2.49
C PHE A 14 12.77 6.74 1.10
N VAL A 15 13.98 6.57 0.59
CA VAL A 15 14.42 7.18 -0.66
C VAL A 15 14.31 6.18 -1.79
N VAL A 16 13.70 6.61 -2.89
CA VAL A 16 13.56 5.83 -4.12
C VAL A 16 14.19 6.59 -5.26
N GLU A 17 15.03 5.93 -6.05
CA GLU A 17 15.58 6.49 -7.29
C GLU A 17 14.59 6.26 -8.44
N ALA A 18 14.14 7.34 -9.09
CA ALA A 18 13.27 7.27 -10.26
C ALA A 18 14.08 6.99 -11.53
N GLU A 19 13.54 6.17 -12.41
CA GLU A 19 14.14 5.90 -13.73
C GLU A 19 13.73 7.01 -14.71
N MET A 20 14.57 8.04 -14.82
CA MET A 20 14.28 9.29 -15.56
C MET A 20 13.75 9.08 -16.99
N ASP A 21 14.22 8.05 -17.69
CA ASP A 21 13.79 7.76 -19.07
C ASP A 21 12.33 7.28 -19.18
N SER A 22 11.76 6.84 -18.07
CA SER A 22 10.39 6.30 -17.97
C SER A 22 9.43 7.23 -17.22
N VAL A 23 9.94 8.33 -16.63
CA VAL A 23 9.14 9.23 -15.80
C VAL A 23 8.30 10.18 -16.68
N ASN A 24 7.01 10.18 -16.46
CA ASN A 24 6.12 11.17 -17.02
C ASN A 24 6.18 12.46 -16.19
N SER A 25 6.56 13.59 -16.79
CA SER A 25 6.62 14.89 -16.10
C SER A 25 5.29 15.28 -15.46
N TYR A 26 4.19 14.87 -16.06
CA TYR A 26 2.85 15.10 -15.53
C TYR A 26 2.64 14.45 -14.15
N GLU A 27 3.09 13.22 -13.94
CA GLU A 27 2.97 12.53 -12.65
C GLU A 27 3.75 13.26 -11.55
N ILE A 28 4.94 13.78 -11.88
CA ILE A 28 5.73 14.60 -10.95
C ILE A 28 4.96 15.87 -10.57
N ASP A 29 4.41 16.57 -11.56
CA ASP A 29 3.65 17.80 -11.35
C ASP A 29 2.39 17.53 -10.52
N MET A 30 1.70 16.42 -10.77
CA MET A 30 0.52 16.01 -9.99
C MET A 30 0.89 15.73 -8.53
N LEU A 31 1.93 14.94 -8.28
CA LEU A 31 2.39 14.63 -6.93
C LEU A 31 2.96 15.86 -6.20
N TYR A 32 3.55 16.81 -6.92
CA TYR A 32 4.09 18.03 -6.32
C TYR A 32 3.00 19.01 -5.90
N ASN A 33 1.96 19.16 -6.72
CA ASN A 33 0.92 20.19 -6.52
C ASN A 33 -0.31 19.70 -5.78
N ASN A 34 -0.49 18.38 -5.61
CA ASN A 34 -1.67 17.80 -4.98
C ASN A 34 -1.29 16.88 -3.83
N PHE A 35 -2.18 16.84 -2.84
CA PHE A 35 -2.13 15.81 -1.80
C PHE A 35 -3.04 14.66 -2.24
N VAL A 36 -2.45 13.49 -2.53
CA VAL A 36 -3.18 12.27 -2.89
C VAL A 36 -3.28 11.39 -1.66
N GLU A 37 -4.48 11.11 -1.22
CA GLU A 37 -4.72 10.29 -0.04
C GLU A 37 -4.16 8.87 -0.23
N GLY A 38 -3.63 8.28 0.82
CA GLY A 38 -2.98 6.96 0.73
C GLY A 38 -1.56 6.97 0.17
N ILE A 39 -1.14 7.99 -0.59
CA ILE A 39 0.23 8.10 -1.11
C ILE A 39 1.09 8.92 -0.14
N ILE A 40 2.33 8.49 0.09
CA ILE A 40 3.33 9.31 0.79
C ILE A 40 3.75 10.42 -0.16
N GLN A 41 3.51 11.69 0.24
CA GLN A 41 3.94 12.84 -0.54
C GLN A 41 5.46 12.87 -0.66
N PRO A 42 6.05 12.67 -1.86
CA PRO A 42 7.50 12.67 -2.00
C PRO A 42 8.07 14.09 -2.09
N GLU A 43 9.26 14.29 -1.53
CA GLU A 43 10.12 15.42 -1.85
C GLU A 43 11.03 15.03 -3.02
N PHE A 44 10.99 15.79 -4.10
CA PHE A 44 11.83 15.54 -5.28
C PHE A 44 13.17 16.24 -5.14
N ARG A 45 14.27 15.50 -5.25
CA ARG A 45 15.63 16.03 -5.22
C ARG A 45 16.44 15.50 -6.40
N SER A 46 17.14 16.39 -7.11
CA SER A 46 18.05 16.01 -8.17
C SER A 46 19.50 16.02 -7.63
N ILE A 47 20.15 14.86 -7.66
CA ILE A 47 21.53 14.70 -7.19
C ILE A 47 22.31 13.94 -8.26
N ASP A 48 23.40 14.53 -8.77
CA ASP A 48 24.26 13.95 -9.80
C ASP A 48 23.52 13.46 -11.05
N GLY A 49 22.50 14.23 -11.47
CA GLY A 49 21.67 13.88 -12.64
C GLY A 49 20.64 12.77 -12.41
N ARG A 50 20.49 12.30 -11.17
CA ARG A 50 19.48 11.34 -10.76
C ARG A 50 18.35 12.04 -10.04
N MET A 51 17.12 11.60 -10.25
CA MET A 51 15.98 12.05 -9.50
C MET A 51 15.71 11.10 -8.33
N LEU A 52 15.74 11.65 -7.13
CA LEU A 52 15.47 10.92 -5.89
C LEU A 52 14.16 11.40 -5.28
N LEU A 53 13.30 10.46 -4.90
CA LEU A 53 12.05 10.70 -4.20
C LEU A 53 12.26 10.39 -2.72
N TYR A 54 12.21 11.43 -1.89
CA TYR A 54 12.34 11.34 -0.44
C TYR A 54 10.94 11.22 0.18
N ASN A 55 10.56 10.02 0.56
CA ASN A 55 9.27 9.73 1.18
C ASN A 55 9.43 9.80 2.70
N LYS A 56 8.81 10.78 3.35
CA LYS A 56 8.91 10.97 4.80
C LYS A 56 8.13 9.89 5.55
N ILE A 57 8.83 9.12 6.39
CA ILE A 57 8.28 7.96 7.11
C ILE A 57 8.32 8.11 8.63
N ASN A 58 8.38 9.34 9.15
CA ASN A 58 8.45 9.60 10.59
C ASN A 58 7.30 8.90 11.34
N GLY A 59 7.66 8.15 12.40
CA GLY A 59 6.69 7.45 13.24
C GLY A 59 5.97 6.27 12.58
N LYS A 60 6.36 5.90 11.35
CA LYS A 60 5.81 4.77 10.63
C LYS A 60 6.84 3.64 10.49
N LYS A 61 6.35 2.41 10.39
CA LYS A 61 7.15 1.22 10.09
C LYS A 61 6.67 0.60 8.78
N SER A 62 7.57 -0.10 8.09
CA SER A 62 7.15 -0.88 6.92
C SER A 62 6.21 -2.00 7.34
N LEU A 63 5.20 -2.29 6.52
CA LEU A 63 4.32 -3.44 6.74
C LEU A 63 5.12 -4.74 6.80
N LYS A 64 6.20 -4.83 6.03
CA LYS A 64 7.12 -5.98 6.06
C LYS A 64 7.71 -6.20 7.45
N ASP A 65 8.24 -5.14 8.08
CA ASP A 65 8.85 -5.23 9.42
C ASP A 65 7.79 -5.60 10.47
N TYR A 66 6.58 -5.04 10.33
CA TYR A 66 5.47 -5.41 11.21
C TYR A 66 5.11 -6.89 11.09
N MET A 67 4.93 -7.40 9.87
CA MET A 67 4.55 -8.78 9.58
C MET A 67 5.63 -9.79 9.94
N GLN A 68 6.90 -9.39 10.00
CA GLN A 68 7.98 -10.28 10.48
C GLN A 68 7.82 -10.64 11.97
N ALA A 69 7.32 -9.70 12.76
CA ALA A 69 7.20 -9.84 14.21
C ALA A 69 5.79 -10.25 14.68
N ASN A 70 4.75 -10.04 13.86
CA ASN A 70 3.36 -10.17 14.28
C ASN A 70 2.52 -10.90 13.23
N PHE A 71 1.45 -11.58 13.69
CA PHE A 71 0.34 -11.96 12.84
C PHE A 71 -0.65 -10.78 12.73
N LEU A 72 -1.36 -10.73 11.62
CA LEU A 72 -2.38 -9.72 11.37
C LEU A 72 -3.73 -10.21 11.91
N THR A 73 -4.40 -9.36 12.67
CA THR A 73 -5.80 -9.56 13.06
C THR A 73 -6.73 -9.25 11.89
N ALA A 74 -8.00 -9.65 11.98
CA ALA A 74 -9.01 -9.32 10.99
C ALA A 74 -9.10 -7.80 10.74
N LYS A 75 -9.18 -7.00 11.81
CA LYS A 75 -9.22 -5.52 11.71
C LYS A 75 -8.01 -4.97 10.95
N GLN A 76 -6.83 -5.42 11.28
CA GLN A 76 -5.58 -4.96 10.64
C GLN A 76 -5.50 -5.39 9.17
N THR A 77 -5.89 -6.62 8.86
CA THR A 77 -5.93 -7.12 7.48
C THR A 77 -6.87 -6.29 6.62
N LEU A 78 -8.09 -6.05 7.10
CA LEU A 78 -9.08 -5.23 6.41
C LEU A 78 -8.62 -3.78 6.24
N SER A 79 -7.96 -3.22 7.28
CA SER A 79 -7.38 -1.87 7.20
C SER A 79 -6.31 -1.77 6.10
N VAL A 80 -5.37 -2.71 6.05
CA VAL A 80 -4.30 -2.71 5.04
C VAL A 80 -4.87 -2.92 3.63
N MET A 81 -5.78 -3.88 3.46
CA MET A 81 -6.40 -4.15 2.15
C MET A 81 -7.26 -2.98 1.69
N GLY A 82 -8.07 -2.40 2.58
CA GLY A 82 -8.87 -1.21 2.29
C GLY A 82 -8.02 0.00 1.90
N ALA A 83 -6.94 0.24 2.66
CA ALA A 83 -5.99 1.31 2.33
C ALA A 83 -5.34 1.09 0.95
N ALA A 84 -4.99 -0.15 0.59
CA ALA A 84 -4.40 -0.47 -0.72
C ALA A 84 -5.41 -0.22 -1.86
N CYS A 85 -6.65 -0.66 -1.71
CA CYS A 85 -7.70 -0.41 -2.71
C CYS A 85 -7.97 1.09 -2.87
N ASN A 86 -8.09 1.82 -1.76
CA ASN A 86 -8.31 3.27 -1.80
C ASN A 86 -7.14 4.00 -2.47
N ALA A 87 -5.89 3.65 -2.17
CA ALA A 87 -4.73 4.29 -2.77
C ALA A 87 -4.66 4.07 -4.29
N VAL A 88 -5.10 2.91 -4.80
CA VAL A 88 -5.17 2.64 -6.24
C VAL A 88 -6.26 3.49 -6.89
N VAL A 89 -7.46 3.53 -6.33
CA VAL A 89 -8.58 4.34 -6.87
C VAL A 89 -8.24 5.83 -6.83
N GLU A 90 -7.69 6.32 -5.72
CA GLU A 90 -7.23 7.72 -5.61
C GLU A 90 -6.14 8.05 -6.65
N ALA A 91 -5.20 7.15 -6.90
CA ALA A 91 -4.20 7.36 -7.95
C ALA A 91 -4.86 7.55 -9.33
N GLU A 92 -5.85 6.73 -9.68
CA GLU A 92 -6.62 6.86 -10.92
C GLU A 92 -7.41 8.17 -11.00
N GLU A 93 -8.04 8.61 -9.90
CA GLU A 93 -8.77 9.89 -9.82
C GLU A 93 -7.87 11.10 -10.07
N TYR A 94 -6.60 11.02 -9.63
CA TYR A 94 -5.58 12.02 -9.92
C TYR A 94 -4.82 11.77 -11.24
N MET A 95 -5.32 10.87 -12.08
CA MET A 95 -4.70 10.49 -13.36
C MET A 95 -3.24 10.03 -13.22
N LEU A 96 -2.88 9.49 -12.07
CA LEU A 96 -1.61 8.82 -11.84
C LEU A 96 -1.71 7.37 -12.32
N ASP A 97 -0.62 6.82 -12.88
CA ASP A 97 -0.59 5.44 -13.31
C ASP A 97 -0.57 4.48 -12.09
N PRO A 98 -1.63 3.67 -11.85
CA PRO A 98 -1.65 2.74 -10.73
C PRO A 98 -0.51 1.71 -10.75
N ASP A 99 0.06 1.43 -11.91
CA ASP A 99 1.20 0.53 -12.07
C ASP A 99 2.50 1.11 -11.46
N ASN A 100 2.51 2.41 -11.13
CA ASN A 100 3.61 3.07 -10.42
C ASN A 100 3.41 3.13 -8.90
N LEU A 101 2.25 2.71 -8.39
CA LEU A 101 2.00 2.57 -6.95
C LEU A 101 2.66 1.29 -6.43
N MET A 102 3.42 1.38 -5.36
CA MET A 102 4.20 0.26 -4.83
C MET A 102 3.44 -0.45 -3.72
N LEU A 103 2.87 -1.64 -4.02
CA LEU A 103 2.05 -2.44 -3.08
C LEU A 103 2.81 -3.58 -2.39
N LYS A 104 4.11 -3.71 -2.57
CA LYS A 104 4.89 -4.70 -1.81
C LYS A 104 5.04 -4.23 -0.37
N PRO A 105 5.01 -5.15 0.63
CA PRO A 105 5.06 -4.79 2.06
C PRO A 105 6.22 -3.89 2.48
N GLU A 106 7.36 -3.94 1.79
CA GLU A 106 8.51 -3.06 2.06
C GLU A 106 8.30 -1.59 1.66
N TYR A 107 7.31 -1.29 0.82
CA TYR A 107 6.97 0.07 0.35
C TYR A 107 5.68 0.61 0.98
N ILE A 108 5.07 -0.14 1.89
CA ILE A 108 3.87 0.25 2.63
C ILE A 108 4.29 0.65 4.03
N PHE A 109 4.04 1.90 4.41
CA PHE A 109 4.42 2.45 5.71
C PHE A 109 3.17 2.75 6.53
N CYS A 110 3.06 2.11 7.69
CA CYS A 110 1.87 2.15 8.51
C CYS A 110 2.17 2.71 9.92
N SER A 111 1.13 3.24 10.56
CA SER A 111 1.10 3.47 12.01
C SER A 111 1.28 2.16 12.79
N VAL A 112 1.58 2.27 14.07
CA VAL A 112 1.88 1.09 14.93
C VAL A 112 0.68 0.13 15.02
N ASP A 113 -0.53 0.64 14.94
CA ASP A 113 -1.80 -0.09 14.98
C ASP A 113 -2.31 -0.56 13.61
N LEU A 114 -1.61 -0.17 12.53
CA LEU A 114 -1.99 -0.36 11.12
C LEU A 114 -3.32 0.32 10.73
N GLU A 115 -3.80 1.29 11.49
CA GLU A 115 -5.01 2.06 11.15
C GLU A 115 -4.75 3.04 10.01
N GLU A 116 -3.54 3.57 9.91
CA GLU A 116 -3.10 4.42 8.81
C GLU A 116 -1.97 3.76 8.05
N CYS A 117 -2.21 3.36 6.80
CA CYS A 117 -1.20 2.86 5.88
C CYS A 117 -1.05 3.81 4.68
N ARG A 118 0.19 4.09 4.28
CA ARG A 118 0.52 4.92 3.13
C ARG A 118 1.51 4.21 2.23
N PHE A 119 1.41 4.48 0.96
CA PHE A 119 2.11 3.77 -0.11
C PHE A 119 3.14 4.68 -0.77
N VAL A 120 4.27 4.12 -1.12
CA VAL A 120 5.27 4.78 -1.96
C VAL A 120 4.76 4.77 -3.40
N TYR A 121 4.80 5.91 -4.05
CA TYR A 121 4.58 6.03 -5.49
C TYR A 121 5.93 6.25 -6.17
N ALA A 122 6.23 5.45 -7.19
CA ALA A 122 7.50 5.49 -7.91
C ALA A 122 7.26 5.70 -9.41
N PRO A 123 7.25 6.96 -9.89
CA PRO A 123 7.06 7.24 -11.31
C PRO A 123 8.01 6.43 -12.19
N GLY A 124 7.48 5.81 -13.24
CA GLY A 124 8.24 4.98 -14.16
C GLY A 124 8.53 3.54 -13.71
N ALA A 125 8.01 3.09 -12.57
CA ALA A 125 8.21 1.72 -12.09
C ALA A 125 7.49 0.67 -12.94
N HIS A 126 6.32 1.00 -13.49
CA HIS A 126 5.49 0.17 -14.37
C HIS A 126 5.25 -1.26 -13.85
N MET A 127 4.97 -1.37 -12.58
CA MET A 127 4.67 -2.63 -11.90
C MET A 127 3.17 -2.91 -12.00
N ASN A 128 2.77 -3.92 -12.78
CA ASN A 128 1.35 -4.25 -12.97
C ASN A 128 0.58 -4.34 -11.64
N VAL A 129 -0.39 -3.44 -11.43
CA VAL A 129 -1.14 -3.30 -10.17
C VAL A 129 -1.86 -4.58 -9.77
N LYS A 130 -2.48 -5.28 -10.71
CA LYS A 130 -3.15 -6.57 -10.45
C LYS A 130 -2.17 -7.60 -9.88
N LYS A 131 -0.97 -7.72 -10.45
CA LYS A 131 0.08 -8.61 -9.94
C LYS A 131 0.55 -8.19 -8.55
N GLN A 132 0.63 -6.89 -8.29
CA GLN A 132 1.02 -6.38 -6.99
C GLN A 132 -0.04 -6.66 -5.92
N VAL A 133 -1.33 -6.45 -6.22
CA VAL A 133 -2.44 -6.78 -5.29
C VAL A 133 -2.46 -8.27 -5.00
N ARG A 134 -2.28 -9.12 -6.02
CA ARG A 134 -2.15 -10.56 -5.83
C ARG A 134 -1.01 -10.91 -4.88
N HIS A 135 0.17 -10.34 -5.11
CA HIS A 135 1.34 -10.61 -4.26
C HIS A 135 1.11 -10.13 -2.82
N LEU A 136 0.53 -8.93 -2.64
CA LEU A 136 0.17 -8.43 -1.32
C LEU A 136 -0.80 -9.38 -0.61
N SER A 137 -1.83 -9.87 -1.31
CA SER A 137 -2.79 -10.83 -0.75
C SER A 137 -2.11 -12.14 -0.33
N GLU A 138 -1.19 -12.67 -1.14
CA GLU A 138 -0.39 -13.86 -0.81
C GLU A 138 0.47 -13.65 0.44
N GLU A 139 1.13 -12.50 0.58
CA GLU A 139 1.94 -12.18 1.76
C GLU A 139 1.08 -12.02 3.02
N ILE A 140 -0.09 -11.39 2.91
CA ILE A 140 -1.03 -11.23 4.02
C ILE A 140 -1.59 -12.59 4.45
N ILE A 141 -2.04 -13.45 3.52
CA ILE A 141 -2.56 -14.80 3.84
C ILE A 141 -1.55 -15.61 4.67
N ARG A 142 -0.27 -15.48 4.42
CA ARG A 142 0.79 -16.16 5.21
C ARG A 142 0.92 -15.62 6.63
N ARG A 143 0.33 -14.47 6.93
CA ARG A 143 0.52 -13.74 8.18
C ARG A 143 -0.77 -13.40 8.92
N ILE A 144 -1.93 -13.88 8.45
CA ILE A 144 -3.19 -13.78 9.20
C ILE A 144 -3.27 -14.85 10.28
N ASP A 145 -4.16 -14.62 11.25
CA ASP A 145 -4.54 -15.64 12.22
C ASP A 145 -5.47 -16.67 11.56
N HIS A 146 -4.93 -17.85 11.26
CA HIS A 146 -5.69 -18.93 10.61
C HIS A 146 -6.75 -19.57 11.52
N SER A 147 -6.87 -19.19 12.79
CA SER A 147 -7.95 -19.61 13.66
C SER A 147 -9.25 -18.85 13.38
N ASP A 148 -9.18 -17.67 12.77
CA ASP A 148 -10.35 -16.91 12.31
C ASP A 148 -10.79 -17.39 10.92
N GLY A 149 -11.72 -18.35 10.88
CA GLY A 149 -12.22 -18.93 9.63
C GLY A 149 -12.87 -17.90 8.69
N LYS A 150 -13.55 -16.86 9.21
CA LYS A 150 -14.17 -15.81 8.38
C LYS A 150 -13.10 -14.98 7.68
N LEU A 151 -12.01 -14.63 8.39
CA LEU A 151 -10.89 -13.90 7.81
C LEU A 151 -10.18 -14.72 6.74
N VAL A 152 -9.98 -16.00 7.00
CA VAL A 152 -9.36 -16.94 6.04
C VAL A 152 -10.22 -17.03 4.77
N ASP A 153 -11.51 -17.29 4.89
CA ASP A 153 -12.44 -17.40 3.74
C ASP A 153 -12.45 -16.10 2.92
N PHE A 154 -12.47 -14.96 3.60
CA PHE A 154 -12.42 -13.65 2.93
C PHE A 154 -11.13 -13.48 2.13
N MET A 155 -9.97 -13.71 2.75
CA MET A 155 -8.69 -13.51 2.08
C MET A 155 -8.50 -14.45 0.90
N TYR A 156 -9.02 -15.69 0.98
CA TYR A 156 -9.03 -16.58 -0.18
C TYR A 156 -9.98 -16.09 -1.27
N GLY A 157 -11.16 -15.55 -0.92
CA GLY A 157 -12.07 -14.90 -1.87
C GLY A 157 -11.42 -13.71 -2.59
N VAL A 158 -10.69 -12.85 -1.86
CA VAL A 158 -9.90 -11.75 -2.43
C VAL A 158 -8.88 -12.31 -3.43
N TYR A 159 -8.12 -13.33 -3.02
CA TYR A 159 -7.11 -13.94 -3.89
C TYR A 159 -7.72 -14.52 -5.16
N GLU A 160 -8.84 -15.24 -5.06
CA GLU A 160 -9.55 -15.77 -6.21
C GLU A 160 -10.03 -14.66 -7.16
N THR A 161 -10.60 -13.58 -6.62
CA THR A 161 -11.04 -12.42 -7.41
C THR A 161 -9.88 -11.78 -8.18
N VAL A 162 -8.73 -11.62 -7.52
CA VAL A 162 -7.54 -11.02 -8.16
C VAL A 162 -6.94 -11.93 -9.25
N VAL A 163 -7.08 -13.24 -9.13
CA VAL A 163 -6.59 -14.19 -10.15
C VAL A 163 -7.46 -14.21 -11.39
N MET A 164 -8.76 -13.90 -11.28
CA MET A 164 -9.70 -13.88 -12.41
C MET A 164 -9.34 -12.82 -13.45
N ASP A 165 -9.74 -13.06 -14.71
CA ASP A 165 -9.44 -12.15 -15.83
C ASP A 165 -10.18 -10.80 -15.74
N ASN A 166 -11.35 -10.76 -15.09
CA ASN A 166 -12.20 -9.57 -14.90
C ASN A 166 -11.99 -8.93 -13.52
N PHE A 167 -10.76 -8.84 -13.07
CA PHE A 167 -10.42 -8.14 -11.84
C PHE A 167 -10.84 -6.67 -11.91
N ASP A 168 -11.63 -6.23 -10.92
CA ASP A 168 -12.12 -4.89 -10.74
C ASP A 168 -11.72 -4.39 -9.35
N MET A 169 -10.96 -3.30 -9.30
CA MET A 169 -10.44 -2.73 -8.04
C MET A 169 -11.56 -2.07 -7.21
N GLU A 170 -12.51 -1.41 -7.86
CA GLU A 170 -13.63 -0.78 -7.15
C GLU A 170 -14.50 -1.83 -6.47
N LYS A 171 -14.78 -2.93 -7.16
CA LYS A 171 -15.52 -4.04 -6.57
C LYS A 171 -14.78 -4.65 -5.38
N LEU A 172 -13.46 -4.86 -5.50
CA LEU A 172 -12.66 -5.34 -4.37
C LEU A 172 -12.71 -4.37 -3.20
N ARG A 173 -12.68 -3.06 -3.45
CA ARG A 173 -12.81 -2.02 -2.41
C ARG A 173 -14.16 -2.11 -1.70
N GLU A 174 -15.25 -2.29 -2.45
CA GLU A 174 -16.59 -2.46 -1.88
C GLU A 174 -16.67 -3.71 -1.00
N ASP A 175 -16.17 -4.86 -1.46
CA ASP A 175 -16.15 -6.13 -0.71
C ASP A 175 -15.36 -5.98 0.61
N VAL A 176 -14.21 -5.30 0.59
CA VAL A 176 -13.40 -5.01 1.79
C VAL A 176 -14.16 -4.09 2.76
N CYS A 177 -14.83 -3.05 2.25
CA CYS A 177 -15.63 -2.13 3.07
C CYS A 177 -16.81 -2.83 3.74
N GLU A 178 -17.55 -3.67 3.04
CA GLU A 178 -18.69 -4.42 3.60
C GLU A 178 -18.25 -5.31 4.76
N LEU A 179 -17.13 -6.02 4.59
CA LEU A 179 -16.61 -6.89 5.64
C LEU A 179 -16.08 -6.13 6.85
N SER A 180 -15.47 -4.96 6.64
CA SER A 180 -15.04 -4.13 7.76
C SER A 180 -16.21 -3.69 8.64
N LEU A 181 -17.35 -3.39 8.04
CA LEU A 181 -18.58 -3.03 8.77
C LEU A 181 -19.14 -4.22 9.58
N ILE A 182 -19.07 -5.44 9.06
CA ILE A 182 -19.52 -6.64 9.75
C ILE A 182 -18.63 -6.94 10.96
N HIS A 183 -17.31 -6.86 10.80
CA HIS A 183 -16.37 -7.13 11.90
C HIS A 183 -16.38 -6.06 13.00
N ILE A 184 -16.70 -4.80 12.70
CA ILE A 184 -16.85 -3.74 13.70
C ILE A 184 -18.13 -3.91 14.50
N SER A 185 -19.18 -4.52 13.92
CA SER A 185 -20.51 -4.68 14.55
C SER A 185 -20.61 -5.90 15.46
N GLU A 186 -19.69 -6.87 15.40
CA GLU A 186 -19.69 -8.01 16.32
C GLU A 186 -18.84 -7.68 17.57
N PRO A 187 -19.46 -7.41 18.75
CA PRO A 187 -18.70 -7.24 19.97
C PRO A 187 -18.01 -8.57 20.30
N THR A 188 -16.69 -8.51 20.48
CA THR A 188 -15.86 -9.62 20.95
C THR A 188 -16.51 -10.23 22.19
N ARG A 189 -17.18 -11.37 22.06
CA ARG A 189 -17.52 -12.19 23.21
C ARG A 189 -16.22 -12.77 23.75
N GLN A 190 -15.66 -12.09 24.73
CA GLN A 190 -14.70 -12.71 25.64
C GLN A 190 -15.50 -13.66 26.53
N GLU A 191 -15.28 -14.95 26.38
CA GLU A 191 -15.49 -15.92 27.43
C GLU A 191 -14.18 -16.14 28.20
#